data_b79728679f29ae1d69a5769e10c04667
#
_entry.id   b79728679f29ae1d69a5769e10c04667
#
_cell.length_a   1.000
_cell.length_b   1.000
_cell.length_c   1.000
_cell.angle_alpha   90.00
_cell.angle_beta   90.00
_cell.angle_gamma   90.00
#
_symmetry.space_group_name_H-M   'P 1'
#
loop_
_entity.id
_entity.type
_entity.pdbx_description
1 polymer ?
#
loop_
_entity_poly.entity_id
_entity_poly.type
_entity_poly.pdbx_seq_one_letter_code
_entity_poly.pdbx_strand_id
1 'polypeptide(L)'
;MALHERVEVLPRWAIFLISYAVFGVVVYFDFVTAPDFSIALFYLAPIYFLTWFAGMIPGVTMTCFAMFFLITADLRWNEALLRSPLLDWDRFARLCFLLLTTVLLGRLREAYLNASESSRSDFLTGLANRREFFAVAEQERLRA
;
A
#
# COMPACT_ATOMS: atom_id res chain seq x y z
N MET A 1 -15.20 17.28 -1.75
CA MET A 1 -14.10 16.92 -0.81
C MET A 1 -13.76 15.47 -1.09
N ALA A 2 -12.64 15.23 -1.77
CA ALA A 2 -12.29 13.90 -2.25
C ALA A 2 -11.92 12.98 -1.06
N LEU A 3 -12.24 11.69 -1.15
CA LEU A 3 -11.89 10.66 -0.15
C LEU A 3 -10.41 10.70 0.24
N HIS A 4 -9.54 11.10 -0.71
CA HIS A 4 -8.10 11.22 -0.54
C HIS A 4 -7.72 12.28 0.54
N GLU A 5 -8.38 13.44 0.56
CA GLU A 5 -8.12 14.49 1.56
C GLU A 5 -8.48 14.06 2.99
N ARG A 6 -9.49 13.20 3.15
CA ARG A 6 -9.88 12.69 4.48
C ARG A 6 -8.91 11.65 5.04
N VAL A 7 -8.24 10.90 4.18
CA VAL A 7 -7.32 9.84 4.61
C VAL A 7 -5.94 10.40 4.98
N GLU A 8 -5.53 11.53 4.38
CA GLU A 8 -4.30 12.22 4.77
C GLU A 8 -4.32 12.80 6.20
N VAL A 9 -5.51 12.99 6.76
CA VAL A 9 -5.70 13.46 8.16
C VAL A 9 -5.66 12.31 9.17
N LEU A 10 -5.67 11.03 8.71
CA LEU A 10 -5.66 9.90 9.61
C LEU A 10 -4.32 9.76 10.33
N PRO A 11 -4.31 9.54 11.65
CA PRO A 11 -3.08 9.25 12.37
C PRO A 11 -2.47 7.93 11.86
N ARG A 12 -1.15 7.84 11.84
CA ARG A 12 -0.42 6.68 11.30
C ARG A 12 -0.91 5.34 11.84
N TRP A 13 -1.24 5.28 13.14
CA TRP A 13 -1.75 4.04 13.75
C TRP A 13 -3.08 3.57 13.13
N ALA A 14 -3.97 4.51 12.72
CA ALA A 14 -5.24 4.17 12.09
C ALA A 14 -5.02 3.59 10.68
N ILE A 15 -4.04 4.09 9.92
CA ILE A 15 -3.65 3.54 8.63
C ILE A 15 -3.21 2.08 8.77
N PHE A 16 -2.36 1.79 9.75
CA PHE A 16 -1.93 0.42 10.05
C PHE A 16 -3.12 -0.46 10.45
N LEU A 17 -3.97 0.01 11.36
CA LEU A 17 -5.13 -0.74 11.85
C LEU A 17 -6.09 -1.09 10.70
N ILE A 18 -6.43 -0.13 9.84
CA ILE A 18 -7.30 -0.35 8.69
C ILE A 18 -6.67 -1.35 7.72
N SER A 19 -5.37 -1.18 7.39
CA SER A 19 -4.66 -2.08 6.48
C SER A 19 -4.64 -3.51 6.99
N TYR A 20 -4.32 -3.71 8.27
CA TYR A 20 -4.29 -5.05 8.87
C TYR A 20 -5.68 -5.64 9.06
N ALA A 21 -6.71 -4.83 9.31
CA ALA A 21 -8.10 -5.29 9.37
C ALA A 21 -8.56 -5.81 8.00
N VAL A 22 -8.32 -5.03 6.92
CA VAL A 22 -8.63 -5.47 5.55
C VAL A 22 -7.84 -6.72 5.19
N PHE A 23 -6.55 -6.76 5.54
CA PHE A 23 -5.70 -7.92 5.34
C PHE A 23 -6.26 -9.17 6.03
N GLY A 24 -6.67 -9.06 7.29
CA GLY A 24 -7.29 -10.17 8.04
C GLY A 24 -8.58 -10.69 7.41
N VAL A 25 -9.40 -9.79 6.86
CA VAL A 25 -10.61 -10.17 6.11
C VAL A 25 -10.24 -10.96 4.84
N VAL A 26 -9.24 -10.49 4.08
CA VAL A 26 -8.77 -11.21 2.88
C VAL A 26 -8.23 -12.59 3.24
N VAL A 27 -7.38 -12.68 4.28
CA VAL A 27 -6.86 -13.97 4.78
C VAL A 27 -7.99 -14.90 5.18
N TYR A 28 -8.99 -14.41 5.90
CA TYR A 28 -10.14 -15.23 6.31
C TYR A 28 -10.86 -15.82 5.11
N PHE A 29 -11.15 -15.01 4.09
CA PHE A 29 -11.79 -15.50 2.87
C PHE A 29 -10.90 -16.48 2.11
N ASP A 30 -9.60 -16.26 2.05
CA ASP A 30 -8.64 -17.16 1.40
C ASP A 30 -8.61 -18.55 2.05
N PHE A 31 -8.75 -18.62 3.37
CA PHE A 31 -8.82 -19.88 4.12
C PHE A 31 -10.16 -20.60 4.05
N VAL A 32 -11.26 -19.88 3.77
CA VAL A 32 -12.63 -20.46 3.72
C VAL A 32 -13.02 -20.83 2.30
N THR A 33 -12.48 -20.14 1.31
CA THR A 33 -12.86 -20.33 -0.11
C THR A 33 -12.07 -21.47 -0.73
N ALA A 34 -12.71 -22.26 -1.58
CA ALA A 34 -12.07 -23.37 -2.29
C ALA A 34 -10.96 -22.87 -3.24
N PRO A 35 -9.93 -23.70 -3.53
CA PRO A 35 -8.75 -23.31 -4.31
C PRO A 35 -9.02 -22.90 -5.75
N ASP A 36 -10.22 -23.17 -6.26
CA ASP A 36 -10.65 -22.79 -7.62
C ASP A 36 -10.82 -21.26 -7.79
N PHE A 37 -10.86 -20.51 -6.69
CA PHE A 37 -11.03 -19.06 -6.71
C PHE A 37 -9.74 -18.37 -6.25
N SER A 38 -9.00 -17.78 -7.18
CA SER A 38 -7.77 -17.06 -6.83
C SER A 38 -8.07 -15.73 -6.12
N ILE A 39 -7.98 -15.73 -4.79
CA ILE A 39 -8.15 -14.54 -3.95
C ILE A 39 -6.86 -13.68 -3.91
N ALA A 40 -5.77 -14.15 -4.54
CA ALA A 40 -4.47 -13.48 -4.52
C ALA A 40 -4.51 -11.99 -4.93
N LEU A 41 -5.41 -11.60 -5.85
CA LEU A 41 -5.58 -10.21 -6.26
C LEU A 41 -6.11 -9.30 -5.15
N PHE A 42 -6.90 -9.83 -4.22
CA PHE A 42 -7.46 -9.03 -3.13
C PHE A 42 -6.39 -8.61 -2.10
N TYR A 43 -5.26 -9.33 -2.02
CA TYR A 43 -4.12 -8.92 -1.21
C TYR A 43 -3.50 -7.60 -1.67
N LEU A 44 -3.71 -7.20 -2.94
CA LEU A 44 -3.26 -5.90 -3.43
C LEU A 44 -3.92 -4.73 -2.70
N ALA A 45 -5.17 -4.86 -2.24
CA ALA A 45 -5.87 -3.76 -1.59
C ALA A 45 -5.19 -3.29 -0.29
N PRO A 46 -4.90 -4.15 0.72
CA PRO A 46 -4.18 -3.75 1.92
C PRO A 46 -2.73 -3.36 1.64
N ILE A 47 -2.05 -4.03 0.67
CA ILE A 47 -0.68 -3.68 0.25
C ILE A 47 -0.65 -2.28 -0.35
N TYR A 48 -1.57 -1.98 -1.29
CA TYR A 48 -1.71 -0.66 -1.90
C TYR A 48 -1.92 0.41 -0.84
N PHE A 49 -2.90 0.21 0.03
CA PHE A 49 -3.27 1.18 1.05
C PHE A 49 -2.09 1.47 1.99
N LEU A 50 -1.42 0.44 2.48
CA LEU A 50 -0.29 0.59 3.38
C LEU A 50 0.92 1.23 2.68
N THR A 51 1.24 0.82 1.44
CA THR A 51 2.35 1.39 0.67
C THR A 51 2.14 2.86 0.37
N TRP A 52 0.91 3.24 0.00
CA TRP A 52 0.58 4.62 -0.36
C TRP A 52 0.62 5.57 0.83
N PHE A 53 0.05 5.19 1.97
CA PHE A 53 -0.08 6.07 3.12
C PHE A 53 1.06 5.95 4.13
N ALA A 54 1.61 4.76 4.35
CA ALA A 54 2.68 4.53 5.34
C ALA A 54 4.07 4.45 4.72
N GLY A 55 4.19 4.17 3.43
CA GLY A 55 5.46 4.12 2.70
C GLY A 55 5.86 2.73 2.23
N MET A 56 7.00 2.67 1.53
CA MET A 56 7.48 1.46 0.87
C MET A 56 7.82 0.32 1.84
N ILE A 57 8.50 0.62 2.96
CA ILE A 57 8.93 -0.42 3.92
C ILE A 57 7.73 -1.16 4.53
N PRO A 58 6.69 -0.49 5.10
CA PRO A 58 5.48 -1.17 5.55
C PRO A 58 4.77 -1.95 4.44
N GLY A 59 4.76 -1.45 3.20
CA GLY A 59 4.20 -2.15 2.04
C GLY A 59 4.90 -3.48 1.76
N VAL A 60 6.24 -3.48 1.76
CA VAL A 60 7.04 -4.70 1.56
C VAL A 60 6.81 -5.71 2.68
N THR A 61 6.76 -5.27 3.95
CA THR A 61 6.45 -6.18 5.07
C THR A 61 5.07 -6.80 4.93
N MET A 62 4.05 -6.03 4.52
CA MET A 62 2.71 -6.56 4.23
C MET A 62 2.74 -7.58 3.09
N THR A 63 3.53 -7.33 2.04
CA THR A 63 3.69 -8.27 0.92
C THR A 63 4.30 -9.59 1.39
N CYS A 64 5.29 -9.55 2.28
CA CYS A 64 5.86 -10.79 2.87
C CYS A 64 4.82 -11.55 3.70
N PHE A 65 3.99 -10.87 4.48
CA PHE A 65 2.87 -11.50 5.19
C PHE A 65 1.85 -12.10 4.23
N ALA A 66 1.48 -11.39 3.15
CA ALA A 66 0.57 -11.88 2.14
C ALA A 66 1.08 -13.18 1.51
N MET A 67 2.36 -13.23 1.13
CA MET A 67 2.97 -14.47 0.60
C MET A 67 2.97 -15.61 1.60
N PHE A 68 3.28 -15.34 2.86
CA PHE A 68 3.24 -16.36 3.91
C PHE A 68 1.84 -16.98 4.03
N PHE A 69 0.79 -16.15 4.07
CA PHE A 69 -0.59 -16.64 4.19
C PHE A 69 -1.08 -17.32 2.90
N LEU A 70 -0.73 -16.82 1.71
CA LEU A 70 -1.04 -17.47 0.44
C LEU A 70 -0.44 -18.89 0.37
N ILE A 71 0.84 -19.04 0.77
CA ILE A 71 1.48 -20.36 0.80
C ILE A 71 0.81 -21.28 1.82
N THR A 72 0.46 -20.78 3.00
CA THR A 72 -0.21 -21.60 4.02
C THR A 72 -1.62 -22.00 3.63
N ALA A 73 -2.37 -21.13 2.94
CA ALA A 73 -3.68 -21.47 2.37
C ALA A 73 -3.58 -22.54 1.30
N ASP A 74 -2.64 -22.41 0.35
CA ASP A 74 -2.39 -23.42 -0.68
C ASP A 74 -2.06 -24.80 -0.07
N LEU A 75 -1.24 -24.84 0.98
CA LEU A 75 -0.85 -26.08 1.67
C LEU A 75 -2.01 -26.77 2.38
N ARG A 76 -2.95 -26.00 2.90
CA ARG A 76 -4.12 -26.54 3.60
C ARG A 76 -5.01 -27.38 2.70
N TRP A 77 -5.18 -26.98 1.44
CA TRP A 77 -6.13 -27.61 0.52
C TRP A 77 -5.51 -28.77 -0.27
N ASN A 78 -4.18 -28.80 -0.45
CA ASN A 78 -3.56 -29.83 -1.27
C ASN A 78 -2.09 -30.10 -0.93
N GLU A 79 -1.84 -31.06 -0.03
CA GLU A 79 -0.48 -31.50 0.34
C GLU A 79 0.32 -32.07 -0.84
N ALA A 80 -0.36 -32.67 -1.85
CA ALA A 80 0.29 -33.23 -3.04
C ALA A 80 0.90 -32.14 -3.93
N LEU A 81 0.42 -30.90 -3.85
CA LEU A 81 0.93 -29.75 -4.59
C LEU A 81 2.34 -29.32 -4.16
N LEU A 82 2.81 -29.73 -2.98
CA LEU A 82 4.19 -29.49 -2.53
C LEU A 82 5.27 -30.08 -3.43
N ARG A 83 4.91 -31.08 -4.25
CA ARG A 83 5.84 -31.81 -5.12
C ARG A 83 5.74 -31.41 -6.59
N SER A 84 4.91 -30.43 -6.94
CA SER A 84 4.73 -30.01 -8.32
C SER A 84 5.62 -28.80 -8.68
N PRO A 85 6.54 -28.93 -9.67
CA PRO A 85 7.35 -27.79 -10.12
C PRO A 85 6.52 -26.64 -10.69
N LEU A 86 5.33 -26.92 -11.23
CA LEU A 86 4.41 -25.91 -11.76
C LEU A 86 3.84 -25.02 -10.63
N LEU A 87 3.66 -25.58 -9.45
CA LEU A 87 3.18 -24.83 -8.30
C LEU A 87 4.24 -23.89 -7.76
N ASP A 88 5.50 -24.31 -7.75
CA ASP A 88 6.63 -23.45 -7.35
C ASP A 88 6.77 -22.25 -8.29
N TRP A 89 6.53 -22.45 -9.58
CA TRP A 89 6.52 -21.37 -10.58
C TRP A 89 5.38 -20.37 -10.34
N ASP A 90 4.18 -20.82 -10.08
CA ASP A 90 3.03 -19.96 -9.81
C ASP A 90 3.23 -19.13 -8.52
N ARG A 91 3.73 -19.75 -7.45
CA ARG A 91 4.09 -19.07 -6.21
C ARG A 91 5.17 -18.02 -6.43
N PHE A 92 6.21 -18.37 -7.18
CA PHE A 92 7.28 -17.44 -7.53
C PHE A 92 6.74 -16.27 -8.35
N ALA A 93 5.90 -16.52 -9.35
CA ALA A 93 5.29 -15.49 -10.17
C ALA A 93 4.39 -14.56 -9.35
N ARG A 94 3.58 -15.09 -8.40
CA ARG A 94 2.77 -14.28 -7.47
C ARG A 94 3.63 -13.40 -6.59
N LEU A 95 4.71 -13.95 -6.03
CA LEU A 95 5.66 -13.16 -5.21
C LEU A 95 6.27 -12.02 -6.03
N CYS A 96 6.79 -12.32 -7.20
CA CYS A 96 7.37 -11.32 -8.09
C CYS A 96 6.34 -10.22 -8.45
N PHE A 97 5.11 -10.61 -8.75
CA PHE A 97 4.03 -9.67 -9.08
C PHE A 97 3.69 -8.76 -7.91
N LEU A 98 3.50 -9.31 -6.71
CA LEU A 98 3.18 -8.53 -5.51
C LEU A 98 4.34 -7.59 -5.12
N LEU A 99 5.59 -8.08 -5.15
CA LEU A 99 6.76 -7.25 -4.86
C LEU A 99 6.95 -6.15 -5.90
N LEU A 100 6.85 -6.48 -7.19
CA LEU A 100 6.97 -5.49 -8.26
C LEU A 100 5.91 -4.40 -8.12
N THR A 101 4.66 -4.78 -7.86
CA THR A 101 3.57 -3.84 -7.64
C THR A 101 3.85 -2.95 -6.44
N THR A 102 4.34 -3.50 -5.32
CA THR A 102 4.69 -2.75 -4.11
C THR A 102 5.80 -1.74 -4.38
N VAL A 103 6.85 -2.14 -5.11
CA VAL A 103 7.97 -1.26 -5.47
C VAL A 103 7.51 -0.16 -6.41
N LEU A 104 6.74 -0.49 -7.44
CA LEU A 104 6.20 0.51 -8.38
C LEU A 104 5.30 1.53 -7.67
N LEU A 105 4.44 1.08 -6.76
CA LEU A 105 3.61 1.98 -5.95
C LEU A 105 4.44 2.87 -5.03
N GLY A 106 5.47 2.33 -4.39
CA GLY A 106 6.40 3.10 -3.57
C GLY A 106 7.10 4.20 -4.36
N ARG A 107 7.62 3.85 -5.55
CA ARG A 107 8.26 4.81 -6.47
C ARG A 107 7.28 5.86 -6.99
N LEU A 108 6.07 5.44 -7.35
CA LEU A 108 5.03 6.38 -7.80
C LEU A 108 4.66 7.37 -6.70
N ARG A 109 4.52 6.90 -5.45
CA ARG A 109 4.28 7.76 -4.30
C ARG A 109 5.42 8.76 -4.09
N GLU A 110 6.68 8.32 -4.13
CA GLU A 110 7.84 9.21 -4.02
C GLU A 110 7.84 10.28 -5.12
N ALA A 111 7.60 9.89 -6.37
CA ALA A 111 7.50 10.82 -7.49
C ALA A 111 6.35 11.81 -7.31
N TYR A 112 5.21 11.35 -6.82
CA TYR A 112 4.05 12.21 -6.53
C TYR A 112 4.36 13.25 -5.44
N LEU A 113 5.00 12.83 -4.35
CA LEU A 113 5.39 13.73 -3.26
C LEU A 113 6.40 14.77 -3.73
N ASN A 114 7.43 14.37 -4.47
CA ASN A 114 8.44 15.26 -5.02
C ASN A 114 7.82 16.28 -6.01
N ALA A 115 6.91 15.84 -6.87
CA ALA A 115 6.18 16.73 -7.78
C ALA A 115 5.28 17.72 -7.02
N SER A 116 4.64 17.27 -5.94
CA SER A 116 3.82 18.11 -5.07
C SER A 116 4.66 19.17 -4.34
N GLU A 117 5.83 18.81 -3.83
CA GLU A 117 6.77 19.74 -3.20
C GLU A 117 7.31 20.76 -4.21
N SER A 118 7.71 20.32 -5.40
CA SER A 118 8.20 21.20 -6.46
C SER A 118 7.12 22.19 -6.94
N SER A 119 5.85 21.81 -6.87
CA SER A 119 4.72 22.71 -7.21
C SER A 119 4.42 23.75 -6.11
N ARG A 120 4.96 23.58 -4.90
CA ARG A 120 4.78 24.53 -3.78
C ARG A 120 5.71 25.73 -3.84
N SER A 121 6.91 25.59 -4.40
CA SER A 121 7.85 26.70 -4.60
C SER A 121 7.79 27.21 -6.03
N ASP A 122 7.81 28.54 -6.21
CA ASP A 122 7.98 29.14 -7.53
C ASP A 122 9.41 28.90 -8.02
N PHE A 123 9.53 28.14 -9.11
CA PHE A 123 10.79 27.71 -9.70
C PHE A 123 11.70 28.88 -10.13
N LEU A 124 11.12 30.07 -10.39
CA LEU A 124 11.85 31.25 -10.85
C LEU A 124 12.34 32.17 -9.72
N THR A 125 11.62 32.18 -8.61
CA THR A 125 11.90 33.14 -7.52
C THR A 125 12.34 32.47 -6.22
N GLY A 126 12.20 31.16 -6.08
CA GLY A 126 12.48 30.43 -4.82
C GLY A 126 11.54 30.79 -3.67
N LEU A 127 10.54 31.64 -3.94
CA LEU A 127 9.55 32.07 -2.96
C LEU A 127 8.39 31.08 -2.87
N ALA A 128 7.75 31.01 -1.70
CA ALA A 128 6.55 30.22 -1.48
C ALA A 128 5.48 30.61 -2.52
N ASN A 129 4.89 29.60 -3.17
CA ASN A 129 3.79 29.82 -4.09
C ASN A 129 2.67 30.56 -3.33
N ARG A 130 1.88 31.36 -4.06
CA ARG A 130 0.77 32.17 -3.53
C ARG A 130 -0.07 31.43 -2.48
N ARG A 131 -0.30 30.13 -2.66
CA ARG A 131 -1.08 29.28 -1.74
C ARG A 131 -0.35 29.08 -0.41
N GLU A 132 0.96 28.86 -0.43
CA GLU A 132 1.79 28.68 0.77
C GLU A 132 1.98 30.00 1.51
N PHE A 133 2.15 31.10 0.77
CA PHE A 133 2.19 32.45 1.34
C PHE A 133 0.91 32.76 2.16
N PHE A 134 -0.27 32.47 1.62
CA PHE A 134 -1.51 32.71 2.34
C PHE A 134 -1.69 31.74 3.54
N ALA A 135 -1.23 30.50 3.44
CA ALA A 135 -1.28 29.54 4.55
C ALA A 135 -0.39 29.98 5.71
N VAL A 136 0.83 30.45 5.43
CA VAL A 136 1.78 30.97 6.44
C VAL A 136 1.26 32.28 7.04
N ALA A 137 0.73 33.17 6.22
CA ALA A 137 0.15 34.43 6.69
C ALA A 137 -1.05 34.23 7.63
N GLU A 138 -1.91 33.25 7.34
CA GLU A 138 -3.03 32.90 8.20
C GLU A 138 -2.55 32.26 9.52
N GLN A 139 -1.52 31.45 9.48
CA GLN A 139 -0.92 30.83 10.68
C GLN A 139 -0.27 31.88 11.59
N GLU A 140 0.44 32.87 11.02
CA GLU A 140 1.01 34.00 11.80
C GLU A 140 -0.07 34.92 12.35
N ARG A 141 -1.15 35.14 11.60
CA ARG A 141 -2.31 35.90 12.09
C ARG A 141 -2.98 35.27 13.32
N LEU A 142 -2.96 33.93 13.40
CA LEU A 142 -3.53 33.19 14.55
C LEU A 142 -2.59 33.12 15.76
N ARG A 143 -1.29 33.48 15.56
CA ARG A 143 -0.29 33.54 16.62
C ARG A 143 -0.18 34.93 17.28
N ALA A 144 -0.61 35.97 16.58
CA ALA A 144 -0.63 37.37 17.08
C ALA A 144 -1.91 37.66 17.87
#